data_ba2906ab26a0d81bae1e6f3535bbf6a4
#
_entry.id   ba2906ab26a0d81bae1e6f3535bbf6a4
#
_cell.length_a   1.000
_cell.length_b   1.000
_cell.length_c   1.000
_cell.angle_alpha   90.00
_cell.angle_beta   90.00
_cell.angle_gamma   90.00
#
_symmetry.space_group_name_H-M   'P 1'
#
loop_
_entity.id
_entity.type
_entity.pdbx_description
1 polymer ?
#
loop_
_entity_poly.entity_id
_entity_poly.type
_entity_poly.pdbx_seq_one_letter_code
_entity_poly.pdbx_strand_id
1 'polypeptide(L)'
;MVLSKNLRISKMLLAKKIKLYIIVIFTIILNIQNLSAFENKILFKIDNEIITTIDIYEEIKFLKVFNPEINSLSDVELFEISKNSLIRDKIKKIEIMKFVKELKVDDKFLLKLVERKYSRLNINSIKNFEKYLKKENLNIEIVKEKFIIELMWNDLIYQKFSKKVVIDKERIKNEISQNSQKKFQKEFLLSEIVFNVTNKDEFNNKYQKILLDIEKFGFKKTALIHSNSDTATNGGLIGWVKEVNLNKNLKKVISELKAGQFSKPVRTSSGFIIIKIDEEKEYVSKFNQADRINEIIRFKTNEQLNQFSNMYLNKLKKNLVIYGL
;
A
#
# COMPACT_ATOMS: atom_id res chain seq x y z
N MET A 1 -41.62 30.71 -67.87
CA MET A 1 -40.29 31.26 -67.52
C MET A 1 -40.08 31.42 -66.03
N VAL A 2 -41.09 31.71 -65.18
CA VAL A 2 -40.96 31.91 -63.74
C VAL A 2 -40.75 30.60 -62.99
N LEU A 3 -41.42 29.49 -63.35
CA LEU A 3 -41.32 28.17 -62.72
C LEU A 3 -39.90 27.55 -62.82
N SER A 4 -39.20 27.74 -63.89
CA SER A 4 -37.83 27.21 -64.10
C SER A 4 -36.78 27.94 -63.25
N LYS A 5 -37.01 29.22 -62.94
CA LYS A 5 -36.15 30.06 -62.15
C LYS A 5 -36.26 29.69 -60.68
N ASN A 6 -37.46 29.39 -60.15
CA ASN A 6 -37.71 28.94 -58.80
C ASN A 6 -37.11 27.54 -58.50
N LEU A 7 -37.20 26.61 -59.44
CA LEU A 7 -36.62 25.29 -59.39
C LEU A 7 -35.07 25.33 -59.27
N ARG A 8 -34.46 26.29 -60.03
CA ARG A 8 -33.00 26.50 -60.05
C ARG A 8 -32.51 27.08 -58.70
N ILE A 9 -33.26 28.02 -58.12
CA ILE A 9 -32.97 28.62 -56.82
C ILE A 9 -33.10 27.57 -55.68
N SER A 10 -34.18 26.74 -55.75
CA SER A 10 -34.38 25.65 -54.79
C SER A 10 -33.24 24.64 -54.83
N LYS A 11 -32.80 24.20 -56.01
CA LYS A 11 -31.64 23.29 -56.16
C LYS A 11 -30.33 23.91 -55.68
N MET A 12 -30.13 25.22 -55.87
CA MET A 12 -28.95 25.93 -55.39
C MET A 12 -28.95 26.06 -53.85
N LEU A 13 -30.09 26.29 -53.21
CA LEU A 13 -30.24 26.35 -51.78
C LEU A 13 -30.02 24.96 -51.11
N LEU A 14 -30.54 23.92 -51.77
CA LEU A 14 -30.33 22.53 -51.30
C LEU A 14 -28.85 22.15 -51.41
N ALA A 15 -28.17 22.48 -52.47
CA ALA A 15 -26.74 22.21 -52.64
C ALA A 15 -25.88 22.96 -51.61
N LYS A 16 -26.24 24.21 -51.28
CA LYS A 16 -25.58 24.97 -50.19
C LYS A 16 -25.78 24.33 -48.81
N LYS A 17 -27.00 23.85 -48.51
CA LYS A 17 -27.26 23.11 -47.24
C LYS A 17 -26.46 21.82 -47.17
N ILE A 18 -26.44 21.02 -48.22
CA ILE A 18 -25.66 19.79 -48.30
C ILE A 18 -24.16 20.07 -48.09
N LYS A 19 -23.63 21.12 -48.75
CA LYS A 19 -22.22 21.50 -48.56
C LYS A 19 -21.90 21.93 -47.14
N LEU A 20 -22.83 22.63 -46.47
CA LEU A 20 -22.71 23.01 -45.08
C LEU A 20 -22.70 21.79 -44.17
N TYR A 21 -23.61 20.81 -44.38
CA TYR A 21 -23.63 19.56 -43.62
C TYR A 21 -22.35 18.74 -43.80
N ILE A 22 -21.81 18.66 -45.01
CA ILE A 22 -20.54 17.98 -45.28
C ILE A 22 -19.39 18.64 -44.50
N ILE A 23 -19.34 19.99 -44.45
CA ILE A 23 -18.32 20.73 -43.73
C ILE A 23 -18.44 20.47 -42.20
N VAL A 24 -19.66 20.47 -41.67
CA VAL A 24 -19.91 20.18 -40.25
C VAL A 24 -19.53 18.74 -39.91
N ILE A 25 -19.87 17.76 -40.73
CA ILE A 25 -19.48 16.37 -40.54
C ILE A 25 -17.94 16.23 -40.61
N PHE A 26 -17.30 16.89 -41.55
CA PHE A 26 -15.84 16.87 -41.71
C PHE A 26 -15.12 17.51 -40.53
N THR A 27 -15.65 18.60 -39.94
CA THR A 27 -15.11 19.21 -38.72
C THR A 27 -15.30 18.33 -37.49
N ILE A 28 -16.41 17.59 -37.41
CA ILE A 28 -16.64 16.61 -36.32
C ILE A 28 -15.64 15.45 -36.45
N ILE A 29 -15.42 14.92 -37.66
CA ILE A 29 -14.46 13.82 -37.89
C ILE A 29 -13.02 14.26 -37.56
N LEU A 30 -12.62 15.49 -37.89
CA LEU A 30 -11.30 16.03 -37.59
C LEU A 30 -11.07 16.17 -36.07
N ASN A 31 -12.11 16.37 -35.26
CA ASN A 31 -12.00 16.45 -33.80
C ASN A 31 -11.96 15.07 -33.12
N ILE A 32 -12.32 13.98 -33.82
CA ILE A 32 -12.27 12.62 -33.25
C ILE A 32 -10.84 12.06 -33.27
N GLN A 33 -9.91 12.63 -34.04
CA GLN A 33 -8.54 12.12 -34.17
C GLN A 33 -7.63 12.35 -32.92
N ASN A 34 -8.10 13.05 -31.91
CA ASN A 34 -7.33 13.29 -30.69
C ASN A 34 -7.71 12.36 -29.49
N LEU A 35 -8.48 11.30 -29.71
CA LEU A 35 -8.49 10.21 -28.76
C LEU A 35 -7.16 9.45 -28.90
N SER A 36 -6.13 9.94 -28.23
CA SER A 36 -4.94 9.14 -27.97
C SER A 36 -5.40 7.88 -27.25
N ALA A 37 -5.55 6.78 -27.98
CA ALA A 37 -5.77 5.48 -27.37
C ALA A 37 -4.60 5.26 -26.41
N PHE A 38 -4.90 5.16 -25.12
CA PHE A 38 -3.88 4.88 -24.10
C PHE A 38 -3.26 3.53 -24.47
N GLU A 39 -2.04 3.57 -25.02
CA GLU A 39 -1.37 2.37 -25.52
C GLU A 39 -1.01 1.48 -24.35
N ASN A 40 -1.67 0.33 -24.25
CA ASN A 40 -1.37 -0.64 -23.21
C ASN A 40 -0.12 -1.44 -23.57
N LYS A 41 1.02 -1.05 -22.97
CA LYS A 41 2.33 -1.72 -23.15
C LYS A 41 2.64 -2.58 -21.95
N ILE A 42 3.30 -3.71 -22.18
CA ILE A 42 3.94 -4.48 -21.10
C ILE A 42 5.18 -3.69 -20.67
N LEU A 43 5.27 -3.36 -19.38
CA LEU A 43 6.38 -2.61 -18.81
C LEU A 43 7.38 -3.51 -18.08
N PHE A 44 6.86 -4.54 -17.40
CA PHE A 44 7.67 -5.48 -16.64
C PHE A 44 7.11 -6.88 -16.77
N LYS A 45 8.01 -7.85 -16.75
CA LYS A 45 7.69 -9.28 -16.67
C LYS A 45 8.35 -9.86 -15.42
N ILE A 46 7.58 -10.63 -14.64
CA ILE A 46 8.02 -11.31 -13.42
C ILE A 46 7.53 -12.74 -13.52
N ASP A 47 8.41 -13.66 -13.88
CA ASP A 47 8.05 -15.05 -14.17
C ASP A 47 6.90 -15.12 -15.22
N ASN A 48 5.74 -15.63 -14.85
CA ASN A 48 4.54 -15.72 -15.69
C ASN A 48 3.58 -14.53 -15.55
N GLU A 49 3.88 -13.58 -14.66
CA GLU A 49 3.08 -12.36 -14.46
C GLU A 49 3.68 -11.19 -15.23
N ILE A 50 2.80 -10.30 -15.69
CA ILE A 50 3.18 -9.07 -16.37
C ILE A 50 2.63 -7.87 -15.61
N ILE A 51 3.28 -6.72 -15.81
CA ILE A 51 2.81 -5.40 -15.37
C ILE A 51 2.73 -4.51 -16.61
N THR A 52 1.56 -3.97 -16.86
CA THR A 52 1.27 -3.12 -18.01
C THR A 52 1.12 -1.65 -17.62
N THR A 53 1.03 -0.77 -18.63
CA THR A 53 0.70 0.65 -18.42
C THR A 53 -0.65 0.82 -17.73
N ILE A 54 -1.64 -0.02 -18.04
CA ILE A 54 -2.96 0.03 -17.38
C ILE A 54 -2.84 -0.37 -15.90
N ASP A 55 -2.05 -1.41 -15.56
CA ASP A 55 -1.84 -1.80 -14.17
C ASP A 55 -1.23 -0.66 -13.35
N ILE A 56 -0.21 0.02 -13.89
CA ILE A 56 0.40 1.20 -13.24
C ILE A 56 -0.66 2.31 -13.04
N TYR A 57 -1.47 2.61 -14.04
CA TYR A 57 -2.51 3.63 -13.94
C TYR A 57 -3.55 3.31 -12.87
N GLU A 58 -4.06 2.09 -12.85
CA GLU A 58 -5.03 1.64 -11.83
C GLU A 58 -4.40 1.62 -10.43
N GLU A 59 -3.12 1.25 -10.31
CA GLU A 59 -2.39 1.31 -9.06
C GLU A 59 -2.21 2.74 -8.54
N ILE A 60 -1.88 3.70 -9.42
CA ILE A 60 -1.80 5.12 -9.05
C ILE A 60 -3.15 5.60 -8.51
N LYS A 61 -4.26 5.27 -9.18
CA LYS A 61 -5.62 5.62 -8.71
C LYS A 61 -5.89 5.03 -7.33
N PHE A 62 -5.62 3.74 -7.17
CA PHE A 62 -5.77 3.05 -5.89
C PHE A 62 -4.98 3.75 -4.78
N LEU A 63 -3.69 3.98 -5.01
CA LEU A 63 -2.82 4.62 -4.03
C LEU A 63 -3.29 6.03 -3.67
N LYS A 64 -3.73 6.84 -4.65
CA LYS A 64 -4.25 8.20 -4.42
C LYS A 64 -5.52 8.21 -3.58
N VAL A 65 -6.45 7.27 -3.81
CA VAL A 65 -7.69 7.16 -3.04
C VAL A 65 -7.42 6.81 -1.58
N PHE A 66 -6.52 5.85 -1.36
CA PHE A 66 -6.21 5.40 0.00
C PHE A 66 -5.13 6.21 0.71
N ASN A 67 -4.34 7.01 -0.03
CA ASN A 67 -3.31 7.91 0.49
C ASN A 67 -3.39 9.28 -0.20
N PRO A 68 -4.40 10.12 0.13
CA PRO A 68 -4.63 11.39 -0.57
C PRO A 68 -3.43 12.34 -0.60
N GLU A 69 -2.52 12.24 0.36
CA GLU A 69 -1.32 13.05 0.44
C GLU A 69 -0.33 12.86 -0.71
N ILE A 70 -0.40 11.74 -1.43
CA ILE A 70 0.51 11.51 -2.57
C ILE A 70 0.10 12.27 -3.84
N ASN A 71 -1.05 12.95 -3.85
CA ASN A 71 -1.48 13.76 -4.99
C ASN A 71 -0.49 14.88 -5.35
N SER A 72 0.39 15.27 -4.42
CA SER A 72 1.43 16.28 -4.65
C SER A 72 2.75 15.72 -5.22
N LEU A 73 2.85 14.40 -5.39
CA LEU A 73 4.03 13.76 -5.98
C LEU A 73 4.01 13.90 -7.50
N SER A 74 5.21 13.92 -8.10
CA SER A 74 5.37 13.92 -9.56
C SER A 74 4.97 12.57 -10.16
N ASP A 75 4.70 12.56 -11.47
CA ASP A 75 4.35 11.33 -12.19
C ASP A 75 5.45 10.27 -12.11
N VAL A 76 6.73 10.68 -12.08
CA VAL A 76 7.88 9.78 -11.92
C VAL A 76 7.84 9.10 -10.54
N GLU A 77 7.57 9.85 -9.49
CA GLU A 77 7.49 9.31 -8.13
C GLU A 77 6.27 8.39 -7.98
N LEU A 78 5.13 8.78 -8.52
CA LEU A 78 3.91 7.96 -8.55
C LEU A 78 4.13 6.65 -9.31
N PHE A 79 4.83 6.72 -10.46
CA PHE A 79 5.20 5.54 -11.23
C PHE A 79 6.08 4.58 -10.42
N GLU A 80 7.13 5.09 -9.76
CA GLU A 80 8.06 4.26 -8.96
C GLU A 80 7.36 3.60 -7.77
N ILE A 81 6.49 4.32 -7.06
CA ILE A 81 5.69 3.76 -5.97
C ILE A 81 4.78 2.65 -6.49
N SER A 82 4.04 2.91 -7.58
CA SER A 82 3.09 1.97 -8.17
C SER A 82 3.79 0.72 -8.71
N LYS A 83 4.92 0.89 -9.39
CA LYS A 83 5.78 -0.21 -9.85
C LYS A 83 6.20 -1.10 -8.68
N ASN A 84 6.73 -0.52 -7.60
CA ASN A 84 7.19 -1.27 -6.44
C ASN A 84 6.04 -1.99 -5.71
N SER A 85 4.86 -1.38 -5.64
CA SER A 85 3.65 -1.97 -5.10
C SER A 85 3.21 -3.18 -5.92
N LEU A 86 3.07 -3.02 -7.24
CA LEU A 86 2.65 -4.10 -8.14
C LEU A 86 3.65 -5.26 -8.18
N ILE A 87 4.97 -4.96 -8.23
CA ILE A 87 6.00 -6.01 -8.16
C ILE A 87 5.83 -6.84 -6.90
N ARG A 88 5.60 -6.22 -5.76
CA ARG A 88 5.37 -6.91 -4.48
C ARG A 88 4.13 -7.80 -4.53
N ASP A 89 3.01 -7.28 -5.05
CA ASP A 89 1.76 -8.03 -5.16
C ASP A 89 1.91 -9.23 -6.12
N LYS A 90 2.58 -9.04 -7.27
CA LYS A 90 2.86 -10.12 -8.22
C LYS A 90 3.74 -11.21 -7.61
N ILE A 91 4.79 -10.87 -6.88
CA ILE A 91 5.65 -11.84 -6.18
C ILE A 91 4.84 -12.64 -5.16
N LYS A 92 4.00 -11.97 -4.35
CA LYS A 92 3.11 -12.63 -3.39
C LYS A 92 2.14 -13.58 -4.11
N LYS A 93 1.49 -13.12 -5.18
CA LYS A 93 0.57 -13.93 -6.00
C LYS A 93 1.25 -15.18 -6.55
N ILE A 94 2.42 -15.02 -7.20
CA ILE A 94 3.19 -16.15 -7.74
C ILE A 94 3.45 -17.21 -6.65
N GLU A 95 3.89 -16.77 -5.47
CA GLU A 95 4.19 -17.69 -4.38
C GLU A 95 2.93 -18.37 -3.82
N ILE A 96 1.83 -17.62 -3.62
CA ILE A 96 0.54 -18.15 -3.15
C ILE A 96 0.01 -19.22 -4.12
N MET A 97 0.05 -18.95 -5.43
CA MET A 97 -0.47 -19.86 -6.46
C MET A 97 0.27 -21.20 -6.56
N LYS A 98 1.42 -21.35 -5.90
CA LYS A 98 2.08 -22.67 -5.75
C LYS A 98 1.34 -23.61 -4.78
N PHE A 99 0.50 -23.06 -3.91
CA PHE A 99 -0.18 -23.81 -2.84
C PHE A 99 -1.69 -23.89 -3.03
N VAL A 100 -2.27 -23.02 -3.86
CA VAL A 100 -3.72 -22.95 -4.12
C VAL A 100 -3.99 -22.91 -5.62
N LYS A 101 -5.21 -23.33 -6.00
CA LYS A 101 -5.65 -23.31 -7.41
C LYS A 101 -6.26 -21.98 -7.81
N GLU A 102 -6.81 -21.21 -6.86
CA GLU A 102 -7.48 -19.94 -7.10
C GLU A 102 -7.27 -18.98 -5.91
N LEU A 103 -7.32 -17.68 -6.21
CA LEU A 103 -7.33 -16.62 -5.20
C LEU A 103 -8.75 -16.41 -4.70
N LYS A 104 -9.05 -16.93 -3.51
CA LYS A 104 -10.37 -16.81 -2.90
C LYS A 104 -10.30 -16.74 -1.39
N VAL A 105 -11.06 -15.84 -0.82
CA VAL A 105 -11.30 -15.72 0.64
C VAL A 105 -12.77 -15.45 0.89
N ASP A 106 -13.24 -15.78 2.09
CA ASP A 106 -14.58 -15.42 2.55
C ASP A 106 -14.70 -13.90 2.72
N ASP A 107 -15.79 -13.32 2.26
CA ASP A 107 -16.09 -11.88 2.36
C ASP A 107 -15.97 -11.33 3.78
N LYS A 108 -16.20 -12.15 4.80
CA LYS A 108 -16.03 -11.80 6.20
C LYS A 108 -14.59 -11.43 6.55
N PHE A 109 -13.61 -12.14 5.98
CA PHE A 109 -12.19 -11.82 6.20
C PHE A 109 -11.77 -10.58 5.43
N LEU A 110 -12.29 -10.44 4.19
CA LEU A 110 -12.08 -9.25 3.39
C LEU A 110 -12.62 -8.00 4.10
N LEU A 111 -13.85 -8.05 4.62
CA LEU A 111 -14.44 -6.94 5.37
C LEU A 111 -13.61 -6.58 6.61
N LYS A 112 -13.18 -7.57 7.41
CA LYS A 112 -12.31 -7.34 8.57
C LYS A 112 -10.98 -6.66 8.20
N LEU A 113 -10.40 -7.00 7.05
CA LEU A 113 -9.19 -6.33 6.57
C LEU A 113 -9.47 -4.86 6.24
N VAL A 114 -10.57 -4.59 5.51
CA VAL A 114 -10.99 -3.23 5.15
C VAL A 114 -11.26 -2.39 6.39
N GLU A 115 -12.03 -2.89 7.34
CA GLU A 115 -12.32 -2.22 8.62
C GLU A 115 -11.05 -1.88 9.40
N ARG A 116 -10.11 -2.82 9.50
CA ARG A 116 -8.86 -2.63 10.23
C ARG A 116 -7.92 -1.63 9.56
N LYS A 117 -7.77 -1.75 8.23
CA LYS A 117 -6.78 -0.97 7.46
C LYS A 117 -7.28 0.43 7.13
N TYR A 118 -8.59 0.56 6.93
CA TYR A 118 -9.24 1.79 6.48
C TYR A 118 -10.42 2.19 7.39
N SER A 119 -10.25 2.07 8.71
CA SER A 119 -11.28 2.40 9.72
C SER A 119 -11.88 3.80 9.54
N ARG A 120 -11.09 4.75 9.03
CA ARG A 120 -11.53 6.12 8.70
C ARG A 120 -12.65 6.18 7.66
N LEU A 121 -12.83 5.13 6.85
CA LEU A 121 -13.85 5.09 5.79
C LEU A 121 -15.23 4.65 6.30
N ASN A 122 -15.33 4.18 7.54
CA ASN A 122 -16.58 3.68 8.15
C ASN A 122 -17.32 2.63 7.30
N ILE A 123 -16.57 1.77 6.61
CA ILE A 123 -17.12 0.71 5.76
C ILE A 123 -17.42 -0.51 6.62
N ASN A 124 -18.70 -0.87 6.72
CA ASN A 124 -19.22 -1.95 7.58
C ASN A 124 -19.85 -3.12 6.80
N SER A 125 -19.77 -3.12 5.49
CA SER A 125 -20.24 -4.22 4.64
C SER A 125 -19.51 -4.24 3.30
N ILE A 126 -19.43 -5.43 2.68
CA ILE A 126 -18.85 -5.58 1.33
C ILE A 126 -19.60 -4.71 0.31
N LYS A 127 -20.92 -4.65 0.39
CA LYS A 127 -21.74 -3.79 -0.49
C LYS A 127 -21.38 -2.31 -0.36
N ASN A 128 -21.13 -1.81 0.87
CA ASN A 128 -20.69 -0.43 1.09
C ASN A 128 -19.25 -0.22 0.59
N PHE A 129 -18.39 -1.23 0.71
CA PHE A 129 -17.06 -1.19 0.15
C PHE A 129 -17.08 -1.08 -1.38
N GLU A 130 -17.84 -1.92 -2.06
CA GLU A 130 -18.02 -1.87 -3.52
C GLU A 130 -18.61 -0.53 -3.99
N LYS A 131 -19.62 -0.01 -3.25
CA LYS A 131 -20.18 1.31 -3.53
C LYS A 131 -19.16 2.43 -3.40
N TYR A 132 -18.28 2.34 -2.39
CA TYR A 132 -17.19 3.29 -2.20
C TYR A 132 -16.20 3.22 -3.36
N LEU A 133 -15.72 2.01 -3.73
CA LEU A 133 -14.79 1.83 -4.84
C LEU A 133 -15.36 2.37 -6.16
N LYS A 134 -16.65 2.10 -6.42
CA LYS A 134 -17.34 2.62 -7.61
C LYS A 134 -17.43 4.15 -7.62
N LYS A 135 -17.71 4.76 -6.46
CA LYS A 135 -17.72 6.24 -6.31
C LYS A 135 -16.36 6.84 -6.64
N GLU A 136 -15.28 6.19 -6.22
CA GLU A 136 -13.90 6.64 -6.47
C GLU A 136 -13.37 6.21 -7.85
N ASN A 137 -14.20 5.64 -8.73
CA ASN A 137 -13.84 5.14 -10.06
C ASN A 137 -12.72 4.09 -10.01
N LEU A 138 -12.65 3.27 -8.96
CA LEU A 138 -11.72 2.17 -8.84
C LEU A 138 -12.32 0.88 -9.42
N ASN A 139 -11.46 0.08 -10.06
CA ASN A 139 -11.86 -1.26 -10.50
C ASN A 139 -12.02 -2.19 -9.29
N ILE A 140 -13.24 -2.63 -9.05
CA ILE A 140 -13.63 -3.43 -7.87
C ILE A 140 -12.85 -4.74 -7.84
N GLU A 141 -12.73 -5.42 -8.97
CA GLU A 141 -12.07 -6.73 -9.04
C GLU A 141 -10.56 -6.63 -8.75
N ILE A 142 -9.90 -5.61 -9.31
CA ILE A 142 -8.48 -5.34 -9.05
C ILE A 142 -8.25 -5.05 -7.56
N VAL A 143 -9.09 -4.22 -6.95
CA VAL A 143 -8.95 -3.87 -5.52
C VAL A 143 -9.23 -5.08 -4.62
N LYS A 144 -10.26 -5.86 -4.94
CA LYS A 144 -10.56 -7.10 -4.22
C LYS A 144 -9.41 -8.09 -4.33
N GLU A 145 -8.86 -8.31 -5.53
CA GLU A 145 -7.71 -9.20 -5.73
C GLU A 145 -6.52 -8.80 -4.86
N LYS A 146 -6.18 -7.50 -4.80
CA LYS A 146 -5.10 -7.01 -3.93
C LYS A 146 -5.31 -7.39 -2.46
N PHE A 147 -6.53 -7.23 -1.95
CA PHE A 147 -6.85 -7.56 -0.57
C PHE A 147 -6.89 -9.06 -0.32
N ILE A 148 -7.33 -9.84 -1.29
CA ILE A 148 -7.28 -11.30 -1.24
C ILE A 148 -5.82 -11.78 -1.19
N ILE A 149 -4.95 -11.23 -2.04
CA ILE A 149 -3.51 -11.54 -2.02
C ILE A 149 -2.91 -11.22 -0.64
N GLU A 150 -3.26 -10.07 -0.04
CA GLU A 150 -2.77 -9.71 1.29
C GLU A 150 -3.24 -10.71 2.37
N LEU A 151 -4.51 -11.11 2.35
CA LEU A 151 -5.06 -12.08 3.31
C LEU A 151 -4.43 -13.46 3.15
N MET A 152 -4.34 -13.96 1.91
CA MET A 152 -3.76 -15.27 1.62
C MET A 152 -2.25 -15.29 1.88
N TRP A 153 -1.55 -14.18 1.64
CA TRP A 153 -0.15 -14.04 2.00
C TRP A 153 0.06 -14.14 3.52
N ASN A 154 -0.75 -13.44 4.31
CA ASN A 154 -0.67 -13.51 5.77
C ASN A 154 -0.92 -14.94 6.29
N ASP A 155 -1.87 -15.66 5.70
CA ASP A 155 -2.13 -17.07 6.02
C ASP A 155 -0.94 -17.95 5.64
N LEU A 156 -0.38 -17.80 4.45
CA LEU A 156 0.82 -18.51 4.00
C LEU A 156 2.01 -18.28 4.95
N ILE A 157 2.24 -17.04 5.36
CA ILE A 157 3.30 -16.71 6.32
C ILE A 157 3.04 -17.37 7.67
N TYR A 158 1.81 -17.36 8.15
CA TYR A 158 1.45 -18.04 9.39
C TYR A 158 1.70 -19.53 9.31
N GLN A 159 1.24 -20.20 8.25
CA GLN A 159 1.44 -21.65 8.04
C GLN A 159 2.94 -22.02 7.97
N LYS A 160 3.74 -21.22 7.26
CA LYS A 160 5.17 -21.47 7.06
C LYS A 160 6.03 -21.20 8.30
N PHE A 161 5.68 -20.19 9.10
CA PHE A 161 6.57 -19.65 10.11
C PHE A 161 6.02 -19.64 11.55
N SER A 162 4.75 -19.98 11.79
CA SER A 162 4.19 -19.97 13.15
C SER A 162 4.99 -20.85 14.11
N LYS A 163 5.49 -22.02 13.66
CA LYS A 163 6.34 -22.90 14.46
C LYS A 163 7.75 -22.35 14.74
N LYS A 164 8.17 -21.30 14.04
CA LYS A 164 9.46 -20.62 14.24
C LYS A 164 9.34 -19.39 15.15
N VAL A 165 8.13 -19.03 15.51
CA VAL A 165 7.87 -17.94 16.47
C VAL A 165 8.28 -18.40 17.85
N VAL A 166 9.17 -17.63 18.47
CA VAL A 166 9.66 -17.91 19.84
C VAL A 166 9.24 -16.78 20.75
N ILE A 167 8.35 -17.08 21.69
CA ILE A 167 7.86 -16.13 22.68
C ILE A 167 8.23 -16.63 24.08
N ASP A 168 9.06 -15.89 24.77
CA ASP A 168 9.41 -16.13 26.18
C ASP A 168 8.26 -15.64 27.10
N LYS A 169 7.33 -16.55 27.38
CA LYS A 169 6.14 -16.25 28.19
C LYS A 169 6.48 -15.95 29.65
N GLU A 170 7.48 -16.62 30.20
CA GLU A 170 7.90 -16.40 31.61
C GLU A 170 8.53 -15.03 31.77
N ARG A 171 9.36 -14.61 30.84
CA ARG A 171 9.90 -13.26 30.83
C ARG A 171 8.80 -12.20 30.74
N ILE A 172 7.78 -12.41 29.88
CA ILE A 172 6.64 -11.49 29.77
C ILE A 172 5.89 -11.40 31.07
N LYS A 173 5.62 -12.53 31.76
CA LYS A 173 4.96 -12.54 33.08
C LYS A 173 5.76 -11.76 34.13
N ASN A 174 7.07 -11.96 34.17
CA ASN A 174 7.95 -11.29 35.12
C ASN A 174 8.01 -9.78 34.87
N GLU A 175 8.14 -9.35 33.60
CA GLU A 175 8.13 -7.93 33.19
C GLU A 175 6.79 -7.25 33.58
N ILE A 176 5.66 -7.94 33.41
CA ILE A 176 4.34 -7.42 33.80
C ILE A 176 4.22 -7.31 35.30
N SER A 177 4.63 -8.33 36.05
CA SER A 177 4.54 -8.34 37.54
C SER A 177 5.35 -7.20 38.15
N GLN A 178 6.55 -6.92 37.62
CA GLN A 178 7.40 -5.80 38.06
C GLN A 178 6.83 -4.42 37.69
N ASN A 179 6.08 -4.30 36.60
CA ASN A 179 5.50 -3.04 36.11
C ASN A 179 4.02 -2.86 36.48
N SER A 180 3.43 -3.76 37.28
CA SER A 180 2.00 -3.79 37.59
C SER A 180 1.48 -2.56 38.36
N GLN A 181 2.37 -1.79 38.99
CA GLN A 181 2.01 -0.63 39.81
C GLN A 181 1.81 0.67 39.03
N LYS A 182 2.17 0.73 37.72
CA LYS A 182 1.99 1.95 36.95
C LYS A 182 0.54 2.10 36.51
N LYS A 183 -0.18 3.02 37.15
CA LYS A 183 -1.58 3.38 36.86
C LYS A 183 -1.72 4.00 35.44
N PHE A 184 -0.72 4.79 35.03
CA PHE A 184 -0.67 5.43 33.71
C PHE A 184 0.37 4.73 32.83
N GLN A 185 0.03 4.50 31.59
CA GLN A 185 0.89 3.87 30.59
C GLN A 185 0.81 4.64 29.28
N LYS A 186 1.92 4.60 28.53
CA LYS A 186 2.01 5.27 27.24
C LYS A 186 1.62 4.34 26.10
N GLU A 187 1.01 4.94 25.09
CA GLU A 187 0.73 4.34 23.80
C GLU A 187 1.18 5.32 22.72
N PHE A 188 1.85 4.80 21.69
CA PHE A 188 2.43 5.56 20.60
C PHE A 188 1.78 5.20 19.30
N LEU A 189 1.40 6.20 18.51
CA LEU A 189 1.08 6.00 17.09
C LEU A 189 2.40 5.97 16.33
N LEU A 190 2.74 4.81 15.78
CA LEU A 190 4.03 4.58 15.15
C LEU A 190 3.92 4.41 13.65
N SER A 191 4.90 4.95 12.93
CA SER A 191 5.18 4.67 11.53
C SER A 191 6.60 4.17 11.32
N GLU A 192 6.85 3.40 10.26
CA GLU A 192 8.15 2.82 9.97
C GLU A 192 8.57 2.98 8.50
N ILE A 193 9.87 3.05 8.28
CA ILE A 193 10.50 2.82 6.98
C ILE A 193 11.48 1.67 7.14
N VAL A 194 11.21 0.54 6.47
CA VAL A 194 12.09 -0.63 6.46
C VAL A 194 12.84 -0.70 5.15
N PHE A 195 14.16 -0.82 5.19
CA PHE A 195 14.97 -0.94 3.98
C PHE A 195 16.11 -1.95 4.15
N ASN A 196 16.53 -2.53 3.03
CA ASN A 196 17.59 -3.50 2.97
C ASN A 196 18.74 -2.96 2.13
N VAL A 197 19.94 -3.35 2.52
CA VAL A 197 21.20 -3.03 1.84
C VAL A 197 22.14 -4.23 1.94
N THR A 198 23.06 -4.34 1.00
CA THR A 198 24.03 -5.45 0.92
C THR A 198 25.38 -5.09 1.53
N ASN A 199 25.74 -3.82 1.55
CA ASN A 199 27.03 -3.33 2.04
C ASN A 199 26.89 -1.93 2.68
N LYS A 200 28.02 -1.44 3.23
CA LYS A 200 28.05 -0.16 3.96
C LYS A 200 27.87 1.05 3.04
N ASP A 201 28.36 1.00 1.82
CA ASP A 201 28.24 2.14 0.90
C ASP A 201 26.81 2.28 0.40
N GLU A 202 26.15 1.16 0.09
CA GLU A 202 24.72 1.13 -0.21
C GLU A 202 23.90 1.63 0.95
N PHE A 203 24.27 1.28 2.21
CA PHE A 203 23.61 1.79 3.41
C PHE A 203 23.68 3.32 3.48
N ASN A 204 24.87 3.89 3.33
CA ASN A 204 25.06 5.33 3.42
C ASN A 204 24.25 6.06 2.33
N ASN A 205 24.35 5.62 1.09
CA ASN A 205 23.63 6.21 -0.04
C ASN A 205 22.11 6.11 0.14
N LYS A 206 21.62 4.94 0.53
CA LYS A 206 20.18 4.70 0.75
C LYS A 206 19.65 5.53 1.91
N TYR A 207 20.38 5.57 3.02
CA TYR A 207 19.97 6.35 4.20
C TYR A 207 19.95 7.85 3.91
N GLN A 208 20.96 8.41 3.25
CA GLN A 208 20.99 9.81 2.85
C GLN A 208 19.83 10.16 1.93
N LYS A 209 19.53 9.29 0.95
CA LYS A 209 18.36 9.48 0.08
C LYS A 209 17.05 9.49 0.86
N ILE A 210 16.88 8.57 1.80
CA ILE A 210 15.69 8.52 2.68
C ILE A 210 15.57 9.81 3.48
N LEU A 211 16.67 10.34 4.04
CA LEU A 211 16.65 11.60 4.81
C LEU A 211 16.22 12.80 3.95
N LEU A 212 16.81 12.94 2.75
CA LEU A 212 16.44 13.99 1.80
C LEU A 212 14.96 13.90 1.39
N ASP A 213 14.46 12.69 1.16
CA ASP A 213 13.07 12.48 0.79
C ASP A 213 12.12 12.72 1.98
N ILE A 214 12.53 12.43 3.24
CA ILE A 214 11.75 12.81 4.43
C ILE A 214 11.65 14.34 4.56
N GLU A 215 12.74 15.04 4.33
CA GLU A 215 12.75 16.52 4.36
C GLU A 215 11.85 17.09 3.24
N LYS A 216 11.95 16.56 2.04
CA LYS A 216 11.20 17.05 0.87
C LYS A 216 9.71 16.69 0.89
N PHE A 217 9.37 15.47 1.24
CA PHE A 217 8.03 14.91 1.07
C PHE A 217 7.33 14.54 2.39
N GLY A 218 8.06 14.51 3.49
CA GLY A 218 7.60 13.98 4.77
C GLY A 218 7.72 12.44 4.87
N PHE A 219 7.66 11.95 6.10
CA PHE A 219 7.92 10.55 6.45
C PHE A 219 7.00 9.56 5.71
N LYS A 220 5.70 9.84 5.66
CA LYS A 220 4.69 8.94 5.10
C LYS A 220 4.89 8.70 3.59
N LYS A 221 5.14 9.75 2.82
CA LYS A 221 5.43 9.62 1.38
C LYS A 221 6.75 8.90 1.13
N THR A 222 7.75 9.18 1.95
CA THR A 222 9.05 8.51 1.89
C THR A 222 8.92 7.02 2.21
N ALA A 223 8.03 6.64 3.13
CA ALA A 223 7.73 5.23 3.40
C ALA A 223 7.10 4.53 2.18
N LEU A 224 6.17 5.18 1.47
CA LEU A 224 5.60 4.66 0.22
C LEU A 224 6.68 4.41 -0.84
N ILE A 225 7.68 5.30 -0.94
CA ILE A 225 8.75 5.21 -1.96
C ILE A 225 9.80 4.15 -1.59
N HIS A 226 10.23 4.11 -0.32
CA HIS A 226 11.44 3.40 0.09
C HIS A 226 11.24 2.18 0.96
N SER A 227 10.08 2.07 1.64
CA SER A 227 9.88 0.97 2.59
C SER A 227 9.61 -0.35 1.89
N ASN A 228 10.29 -1.39 2.38
CA ASN A 228 10.11 -2.77 1.92
C ASN A 228 9.10 -3.55 2.79
N SER A 229 8.50 -2.91 3.81
CA SER A 229 7.51 -3.56 4.69
C SER A 229 6.11 -3.57 4.07
N ASP A 230 5.25 -4.43 4.60
CA ASP A 230 3.83 -4.48 4.19
C ASP A 230 3.08 -3.19 4.59
N THR A 231 3.57 -2.45 5.59
CA THR A 231 3.03 -1.14 5.99
C THR A 231 3.30 -0.04 4.95
N ALA A 232 4.24 -0.26 4.01
CA ALA A 232 4.62 0.72 3.00
C ALA A 232 3.42 1.27 2.22
N THR A 233 2.48 0.41 1.80
CA THR A 233 1.28 0.81 1.04
C THR A 233 0.33 1.74 1.82
N ASN A 234 0.50 1.82 3.15
CA ASN A 234 -0.21 2.74 4.03
C ASN A 234 0.74 3.79 4.65
N GLY A 235 1.77 4.19 3.92
CA GLY A 235 2.74 5.21 4.34
C GLY A 235 3.56 4.82 5.56
N GLY A 236 3.77 3.53 5.78
CA GLY A 236 4.54 3.01 6.90
C GLY A 236 3.78 2.92 8.22
N LEU A 237 2.48 3.25 8.26
CA LEU A 237 1.70 3.26 9.50
C LEU A 237 1.58 1.86 10.13
N ILE A 238 2.17 1.70 11.31
CA ILE A 238 2.03 0.49 12.16
C ILE A 238 0.72 0.57 12.95
N GLY A 239 0.34 1.76 13.41
CA GLY A 239 -0.81 2.02 14.27
C GLY A 239 -0.41 2.27 15.74
N TRP A 240 -1.42 2.24 16.64
CA TRP A 240 -1.21 2.45 18.07
C TRP A 240 -0.53 1.24 18.72
N VAL A 241 0.62 1.49 19.34
CA VAL A 241 1.45 0.47 20.00
C VAL A 241 1.67 0.88 21.45
N LYS A 242 1.24 0.03 22.39
CA LYS A 242 1.49 0.25 23.81
C LYS A 242 2.97 0.09 24.13
N GLU A 243 3.50 0.94 24.99
CA GLU A 243 4.92 0.91 25.39
C GLU A 243 5.39 -0.48 25.87
N VAL A 244 4.50 -1.22 26.53
CA VAL A 244 4.79 -2.57 27.05
C VAL A 244 4.92 -3.63 25.97
N ASN A 245 4.40 -3.39 24.78
CA ASN A 245 4.50 -4.30 23.64
C ASN A 245 5.85 -4.15 22.93
N LEU A 246 6.53 -3.01 23.09
CA LEU A 246 7.82 -2.74 22.46
C LEU A 246 8.91 -3.65 23.01
N ASN A 247 9.77 -4.15 22.13
CA ASN A 247 10.98 -4.84 22.56
C ASN A 247 11.98 -3.85 23.20
N LYS A 248 12.95 -4.35 23.96
CA LYS A 248 13.89 -3.52 24.72
C LYS A 248 14.63 -2.49 23.85
N ASN A 249 15.03 -2.88 22.64
CA ASN A 249 15.77 -1.99 21.74
C ASN A 249 14.88 -0.86 21.22
N LEU A 250 13.67 -1.18 20.74
CA LEU A 250 12.71 -0.18 20.27
C LEU A 250 12.23 0.72 21.39
N LYS A 251 12.03 0.18 22.60
CA LYS A 251 11.66 0.97 23.78
C LYS A 251 12.74 2.02 24.08
N LYS A 252 14.02 1.64 24.05
CA LYS A 252 15.12 2.59 24.24
C LYS A 252 15.11 3.67 23.17
N VAL A 253 14.99 3.30 21.89
CA VAL A 253 14.94 4.26 20.79
C VAL A 253 13.77 5.23 20.90
N ILE A 254 12.56 4.70 21.18
CA ILE A 254 11.33 5.51 21.32
C ILE A 254 11.39 6.42 22.54
N SER A 255 12.04 6.01 23.65
CA SER A 255 12.18 6.86 24.84
C SER A 255 13.05 8.10 24.61
N GLU A 256 13.87 8.12 23.58
CA GLU A 256 14.72 9.26 23.19
C GLU A 256 14.02 10.22 22.18
N LEU A 257 12.81 9.86 21.71
CA LEU A 257 12.06 10.60 20.71
C LEU A 257 10.84 11.29 21.33
N LYS A 258 10.43 12.38 20.71
CA LYS A 258 9.16 13.08 20.95
C LYS A 258 8.20 12.84 19.78
N ALA A 259 6.90 13.09 19.99
CA ALA A 259 5.92 13.10 18.92
C ALA A 259 6.39 13.99 17.75
N GLY A 260 6.25 13.51 16.53
CA GLY A 260 6.74 14.12 15.30
C GLY A 260 8.17 13.72 14.90
N GLN A 261 9.00 13.21 15.82
CA GLN A 261 10.39 12.84 15.56
C GLN A 261 10.52 11.40 15.07
N PHE A 262 11.60 11.12 14.34
CA PHE A 262 11.97 9.79 13.88
C PHE A 262 13.39 9.40 14.31
N SER A 263 13.64 8.11 14.39
CA SER A 263 14.90 7.54 14.86
C SER A 263 15.98 7.54 13.78
N LYS A 264 17.23 7.33 14.20
CA LYS A 264 18.26 6.78 13.31
C LYS A 264 17.89 5.35 12.90
N PRO A 265 18.48 4.80 11.81
CA PRO A 265 18.25 3.41 11.42
C PRO A 265 18.66 2.43 12.52
N VAL A 266 17.75 1.55 12.88
CA VAL A 266 17.96 0.45 13.85
C VAL A 266 18.08 -0.84 13.07
N ARG A 267 19.10 -1.64 13.34
CA ARG A 267 19.29 -2.94 12.67
C ARG A 267 18.30 -3.97 13.25
N THR A 268 17.62 -4.69 12.36
CA THR A 268 16.69 -5.77 12.67
C THR A 268 17.05 -7.03 11.88
N SER A 269 16.37 -8.14 12.14
CA SER A 269 16.51 -9.38 11.35
C SER A 269 16.04 -9.22 9.89
N SER A 270 15.15 -8.27 9.61
CA SER A 270 14.62 -8.00 8.27
C SER A 270 15.29 -6.84 7.53
N GLY A 271 16.38 -6.26 8.07
CA GLY A 271 17.11 -5.11 7.52
C GLY A 271 17.23 -3.96 8.50
N PHE A 272 17.11 -2.74 8.02
CA PHE A 272 17.15 -1.53 8.85
C PHE A 272 15.74 -0.93 8.94
N ILE A 273 15.39 -0.43 10.12
CA ILE A 273 14.12 0.23 10.38
C ILE A 273 14.37 1.65 10.92
N ILE A 274 13.65 2.61 10.37
CA ILE A 274 13.52 3.97 10.92
C ILE A 274 12.11 4.04 11.48
N ILE A 275 11.97 4.37 12.78
CA ILE A 275 10.69 4.50 13.48
C ILE A 275 10.39 5.98 13.70
N LYS A 276 9.14 6.38 13.44
CA LYS A 276 8.61 7.71 13.76
C LYS A 276 7.51 7.58 14.80
N ILE A 277 7.50 8.48 15.78
CA ILE A 277 6.35 8.71 16.65
C ILE A 277 5.48 9.75 15.96
N ASP A 278 4.31 9.36 15.48
CA ASP A 278 3.35 10.31 14.92
C ASP A 278 2.59 11.03 16.04
N GLU A 279 2.12 10.27 17.04
CA GLU A 279 1.42 10.78 18.21
C GLU A 279 1.77 9.94 19.43
N GLU A 280 1.61 10.53 20.63
CA GLU A 280 1.68 9.81 21.91
C GLU A 280 0.46 10.16 22.77
N LYS A 281 0.00 9.19 23.55
CA LYS A 281 -1.04 9.40 24.55
C LYS A 281 -0.80 8.54 25.78
N GLU A 282 -1.34 8.98 26.91
CA GLU A 282 -1.40 8.19 28.12
C GLU A 282 -2.78 7.55 28.27
N TYR A 283 -2.83 6.36 28.80
CA TYR A 283 -4.08 5.69 29.15
C TYR A 283 -4.00 5.08 30.55
N VAL A 284 -5.17 5.00 31.19
CA VAL A 284 -5.30 4.31 32.47
C VAL A 284 -5.38 2.81 32.21
N SER A 285 -4.40 2.07 32.68
CA SER A 285 -4.39 0.62 32.57
C SER A 285 -5.45 0.02 33.50
N LYS A 286 -6.55 -0.50 32.93
CA LYS A 286 -7.43 -1.42 33.64
C LYS A 286 -6.69 -2.76 33.76
N PHE A 287 -6.16 -3.04 34.94
CA PHE A 287 -5.24 -4.16 35.13
C PHE A 287 -6.01 -5.50 35.22
N ASN A 288 -5.99 -6.26 34.14
CA ASN A 288 -6.15 -7.71 34.16
C ASN A 288 -4.84 -8.32 33.67
N GLN A 289 -4.10 -8.99 34.53
CA GLN A 289 -2.78 -9.54 34.23
C GLN A 289 -2.82 -10.57 33.10
N ALA A 290 -3.83 -11.44 33.06
CA ALA A 290 -3.96 -12.50 32.07
C ALA A 290 -4.24 -11.91 30.66
N ASP A 291 -5.15 -10.96 30.56
CA ASP A 291 -5.48 -10.30 29.28
C ASP A 291 -4.27 -9.57 28.72
N ARG A 292 -3.49 -8.92 29.59
CA ARG A 292 -2.30 -8.20 29.22
C ARG A 292 -1.18 -9.11 28.71
N ILE A 293 -0.96 -10.26 29.39
CA ILE A 293 -0.01 -11.29 28.92
C ILE A 293 -0.41 -11.75 27.52
N ASN A 294 -1.68 -12.07 27.30
CA ASN A 294 -2.18 -12.55 26.03
C ASN A 294 -2.05 -11.47 24.94
N GLU A 295 -2.30 -10.22 25.25
CA GLU A 295 -2.13 -9.09 24.32
C GLU A 295 -0.66 -8.97 23.88
N ILE A 296 0.29 -8.99 24.82
CA ILE A 296 1.71 -8.89 24.51
C ILE A 296 2.20 -10.11 23.69
N ILE A 297 1.76 -11.32 24.07
CA ILE A 297 2.10 -12.53 23.29
C ILE A 297 1.61 -12.40 21.86
N ARG A 298 0.35 -12.00 21.66
CA ARG A 298 -0.23 -11.80 20.33
C ARG A 298 0.53 -10.73 19.54
N PHE A 299 0.85 -9.59 20.16
CA PHE A 299 1.61 -8.53 19.51
C PHE A 299 3.00 -9.01 19.07
N LYS A 300 3.76 -9.64 19.98
CA LYS A 300 5.12 -10.17 19.67
C LYS A 300 5.08 -11.29 18.63
N THR A 301 4.05 -12.12 18.63
CA THR A 301 3.82 -13.13 17.59
C THR A 301 3.64 -12.48 16.22
N ASN A 302 2.77 -11.46 16.13
CA ASN A 302 2.54 -10.74 14.87
C ASN A 302 3.79 -9.97 14.42
N GLU A 303 4.54 -9.35 15.33
CA GLU A 303 5.82 -8.68 15.03
C GLU A 303 6.82 -9.66 14.39
N GLN A 304 7.00 -10.86 14.96
CA GLN A 304 7.89 -11.88 14.39
C GLN A 304 7.38 -12.42 13.05
N LEU A 305 6.08 -12.64 12.89
CA LEU A 305 5.49 -13.06 11.62
C LEU A 305 5.69 -11.99 10.53
N ASN A 306 5.53 -10.72 10.86
CA ASN A 306 5.82 -9.62 9.93
C ASN A 306 7.30 -9.57 9.52
N GLN A 307 8.23 -9.82 10.46
CA GLN A 307 9.65 -9.95 10.14
C GLN A 307 9.92 -11.13 9.20
N PHE A 308 9.31 -12.29 9.44
CA PHE A 308 9.40 -13.44 8.54
C PHE A 308 8.79 -13.15 7.17
N SER A 309 7.66 -12.44 7.11
CA SER A 309 7.04 -11.99 5.85
C SER A 309 8.03 -11.15 5.04
N ASN A 310 8.61 -10.11 5.64
CA ASN A 310 9.56 -9.23 4.98
C ASN A 310 10.81 -9.98 4.51
N MET A 311 11.38 -10.86 5.36
CA MET A 311 12.54 -11.68 5.00
C MET A 311 12.23 -12.62 3.84
N TYR A 312 11.05 -13.26 3.87
CA TYR A 312 10.64 -14.21 2.84
C TYR A 312 10.37 -13.53 1.51
N LEU A 313 9.63 -12.42 1.52
CA LEU A 313 9.39 -11.61 0.33
C LEU A 313 10.69 -11.12 -0.31
N ASN A 314 11.64 -10.63 0.50
CA ASN A 314 12.95 -10.19 0.02
C ASN A 314 13.76 -11.35 -0.59
N LYS A 315 13.68 -12.57 -0.01
CA LYS A 315 14.30 -13.77 -0.57
C LYS A 315 13.68 -14.11 -1.93
N LEU A 316 12.36 -14.11 -2.03
CA LEU A 316 11.66 -14.35 -3.29
C LEU A 316 12.02 -13.32 -4.36
N LYS A 317 12.04 -12.04 -4.00
CA LYS A 317 12.41 -10.94 -4.92
C LYS A 317 13.83 -11.11 -5.49
N LYS A 318 14.78 -11.61 -4.70
CA LYS A 318 16.16 -11.87 -5.17
C LYS A 318 16.25 -13.06 -6.13
N ASN A 319 15.34 -14.03 -6.00
CA ASN A 319 15.35 -15.27 -6.81
C ASN A 319 14.55 -15.15 -8.10
N LEU A 320 13.70 -14.12 -8.22
CA LEU A 320 12.89 -13.89 -9.42
C LEU A 320 13.61 -12.90 -10.34
N VAL A 321 13.57 -13.19 -11.63
CA VAL A 321 14.10 -12.29 -12.65
C VAL A 321 12.98 -11.31 -13.04
N ILE A 322 13.26 -10.01 -12.87
CA ILE A 322 12.34 -8.94 -13.23
C ILE A 322 12.94 -8.25 -14.47
N TYR A 323 12.27 -8.42 -15.60
CA TYR A 323 12.65 -7.77 -16.85
C TYR A 323 11.85 -6.47 -17.00
N GLY A 324 12.54 -5.33 -17.20
CA GLY A 324 11.97 -4.12 -17.79
C GLY A 324 11.93 -4.26 -19.31
N LEU A 325 10.84 -3.94 -19.97
CA LEU A 325 10.63 -4.05 -21.42
C LEU A 325 10.52 -2.66 -22.04
#